data_7c18c195aacef8dfcc2252136462dedc
#
_entry.id   7c18c195aacef8dfcc2252136462dedc
#
_cell.length_a   1.000
_cell.length_b   1.000
_cell.length_c   1.000
_cell.angle_alpha   90.00
_cell.angle_beta   90.00
_cell.angle_gamma   90.00
#
_symmetry.space_group_name_H-M   'P 1'
#
loop_
_entity.id
_entity.type
_entity.pdbx_description
1 polymer ?
#
loop_
_entity_poly.entity_id
_entity_poly.type
_entity_poly.pdbx_seq_one_letter_code
_entity_poly.pdbx_strand_id
1 'polypeptide(L)'
;MTAQVISHSAFDDPDKGLVAQAAKGNMHAFQQLFERHHRRVYGLVWRLAGDTDAAHDLTQEVFIKLWDNLSSFRGESKFSTWLHTVATRVAISELRKANRWQRMQLTGEAGYADTLEYQESADLSELDQLIRRLPEQTRWAFVLHCIEGLRHEDVAAEMGIAVGTSKAQVHRARTMLEEWLSDDHSE
;
A
#
# COMPACT_ATOMS: atom_id res chain seq x y z
N MET A 1 -32.33 36.16 16.33
CA MET A 1 -31.45 35.80 15.20
C MET A 1 -30.73 34.51 15.61
N THR A 2 -31.28 33.39 15.17
CA THR A 2 -30.80 32.05 15.52
C THR A 2 -29.74 31.65 14.51
N ALA A 3 -28.50 31.54 14.95
CA ALA A 3 -27.41 31.03 14.11
C ALA A 3 -27.66 29.52 13.84
N GLN A 4 -28.01 29.23 12.62
CA GLN A 4 -28.08 27.85 12.13
C GLN A 4 -26.66 27.32 12.09
N VAL A 5 -26.33 26.43 13.04
CA VAL A 5 -25.13 25.60 12.99
C VAL A 5 -25.30 24.71 11.77
N ILE A 6 -24.56 25.01 10.72
CA ILE A 6 -24.45 24.13 9.56
C ILE A 6 -23.68 22.90 10.08
N SER A 7 -24.44 21.88 10.44
CA SER A 7 -23.92 20.54 10.63
C SER A 7 -23.20 20.14 9.36
N HIS A 8 -21.87 20.09 9.40
CA HIS A 8 -21.07 19.46 8.35
C HIS A 8 -21.62 18.05 8.20
N SER A 9 -22.26 17.79 7.06
CA SER A 9 -22.78 16.49 6.73
C SER A 9 -21.66 15.48 6.94
N ALA A 10 -21.85 14.61 7.94
CA ALA A 10 -21.02 13.42 8.09
C ALA A 10 -20.94 12.81 6.68
N PHE A 11 -19.72 12.61 6.17
CA PHE A 11 -19.50 11.96 4.90
C PHE A 11 -20.39 10.72 4.87
N ASP A 12 -21.25 10.63 3.85
CA ASP A 12 -22.06 9.43 3.63
C ASP A 12 -21.11 8.28 3.32
N ASP A 13 -20.73 7.57 4.40
CA ASP A 13 -19.81 6.45 4.33
C ASP A 13 -20.65 5.16 4.27
N PRO A 14 -20.66 4.46 3.13
CA PRO A 14 -21.45 3.25 2.95
C PRO A 14 -21.01 2.11 3.89
N ASP A 15 -19.82 2.20 4.47
CA ASP A 15 -19.28 1.19 5.37
C ASP A 15 -19.55 1.49 6.85
N LYS A 16 -20.05 2.68 7.20
CA LYS A 16 -20.25 3.14 8.57
C LYS A 16 -21.01 2.15 9.44
N GLY A 17 -22.09 1.58 8.91
CA GLY A 17 -22.91 0.59 9.64
C GLY A 17 -22.16 -0.72 9.90
N LEU A 18 -21.42 -1.20 8.90
CA LEU A 18 -20.61 -2.42 9.02
C LEU A 18 -19.45 -2.23 9.99
N VAL A 19 -18.77 -1.09 9.91
CA VAL A 19 -17.66 -0.74 10.80
C VAL A 19 -18.13 -0.69 12.26
N ALA A 20 -19.27 -0.06 12.53
CA ALA A 20 -19.83 0.02 13.90
C ALA A 20 -20.20 -1.36 14.47
N GLN A 21 -20.65 -2.29 13.63
CA GLN A 21 -20.96 -3.65 14.04
C GLN A 21 -19.69 -4.49 14.22
N ALA A 22 -18.77 -4.42 13.28
CA ALA A 22 -17.50 -5.14 13.35
C ALA A 22 -16.64 -4.70 14.54
N ALA A 23 -16.63 -3.41 14.87
CA ALA A 23 -15.95 -2.87 16.06
C ALA A 23 -16.51 -3.40 17.38
N LYS A 24 -17.74 -3.94 17.37
CA LYS A 24 -18.35 -4.65 18.51
C LYS A 24 -18.13 -6.16 18.48
N GLY A 25 -17.28 -6.66 17.57
CA GLY A 25 -16.96 -8.07 17.44
C GLY A 25 -17.86 -8.85 16.49
N ASN A 26 -18.71 -8.18 15.69
CA ASN A 26 -19.52 -8.87 14.69
C ASN A 26 -18.67 -9.33 13.50
N MET A 27 -18.34 -10.62 13.48
CA MET A 27 -17.51 -11.25 12.45
C MET A 27 -18.16 -11.19 11.06
N HIS A 28 -19.48 -11.30 10.97
CA HIS A 28 -20.16 -11.23 9.66
C HIS A 28 -20.09 -9.83 9.04
N ALA A 29 -20.19 -8.79 9.87
CA ALA A 29 -19.98 -7.41 9.40
C ALA A 29 -18.53 -7.18 8.94
N PHE A 30 -17.55 -7.76 9.63
CA PHE A 30 -16.15 -7.69 9.23
C PHE A 30 -15.89 -8.46 7.93
N GLN A 31 -16.49 -9.63 7.76
CA GLN A 31 -16.42 -10.40 6.50
C GLN A 31 -16.91 -9.55 5.31
N GLN A 32 -18.01 -8.83 5.45
CA GLN A 32 -18.50 -7.93 4.40
C GLN A 32 -17.52 -6.78 4.09
N LEU A 33 -16.87 -6.21 5.11
CA LEU A 33 -15.81 -5.21 4.92
C LEU A 33 -14.62 -5.82 4.18
N PHE A 34 -14.20 -7.02 4.56
CA PHE A 34 -13.15 -7.75 3.86
C PHE A 34 -13.49 -7.97 2.39
N GLU A 35 -14.65 -8.52 2.07
CA GLU A 35 -15.09 -8.79 0.69
C GLU A 35 -15.13 -7.53 -0.17
N ARG A 36 -15.54 -6.38 0.40
CA ARG A 36 -15.59 -5.10 -0.31
C ARG A 36 -14.21 -4.50 -0.61
N HIS A 37 -13.28 -4.67 0.30
CA HIS A 37 -12.02 -3.93 0.26
C HIS A 37 -10.80 -4.78 -0.07
N HIS A 38 -10.90 -6.12 0.04
CA HIS A 38 -9.79 -7.05 -0.16
C HIS A 38 -9.04 -6.82 -1.48
N ARG A 39 -9.75 -6.72 -2.61
CA ARG A 39 -9.11 -6.54 -3.93
C ARG A 39 -8.28 -5.27 -4.00
N ARG A 40 -8.78 -4.18 -3.43
CA ARG A 40 -8.05 -2.89 -3.42
C ARG A 40 -6.82 -2.94 -2.51
N VAL A 41 -6.97 -3.51 -1.32
CA VAL A 41 -5.85 -3.68 -0.38
C VAL A 41 -4.80 -4.59 -0.99
N TYR A 42 -5.20 -5.72 -1.56
CA TYR A 42 -4.29 -6.64 -2.25
C TYR A 42 -3.52 -5.95 -3.38
N GLY A 43 -4.19 -5.18 -4.24
CA GLY A 43 -3.53 -4.45 -5.32
C GLY A 43 -2.46 -3.46 -4.85
N LEU A 44 -2.74 -2.71 -3.76
CA LEU A 44 -1.76 -1.84 -3.12
C LEU A 44 -0.57 -2.64 -2.58
N VAL A 45 -0.86 -3.65 -1.77
CA VAL A 45 0.16 -4.47 -1.10
C VAL A 45 1.03 -5.20 -2.13
N TRP A 46 0.41 -5.72 -3.18
CA TRP A 46 1.09 -6.41 -4.27
C TRP A 46 2.09 -5.48 -5.01
N ARG A 47 1.68 -4.24 -5.34
CA ARG A 47 2.59 -3.25 -5.95
C ARG A 47 3.76 -2.90 -5.03
N LEU A 48 3.53 -2.84 -3.72
CA LEU A 48 4.59 -2.58 -2.74
C LEU A 48 5.51 -3.77 -2.54
N ALA A 49 4.98 -4.98 -2.41
CA ALA A 49 5.76 -6.19 -2.18
C ALA A 49 6.55 -6.60 -3.44
N GLY A 50 5.93 -6.50 -4.63
CA GLY A 50 6.52 -6.95 -5.89
C GLY A 50 6.57 -8.47 -6.04
N ASP A 51 6.04 -9.21 -5.09
CA ASP A 51 5.98 -10.66 -5.03
C ASP A 51 4.57 -11.11 -4.61
N THR A 52 4.05 -12.17 -5.24
CA THR A 52 2.67 -12.62 -5.06
C THR A 52 2.45 -13.27 -3.69
N ASP A 53 3.38 -14.10 -3.24
CA ASP A 53 3.25 -14.81 -1.96
C ASP A 53 3.37 -13.83 -0.80
N ALA A 54 4.37 -12.94 -0.86
CA ALA A 54 4.50 -11.85 0.11
C ALA A 54 3.27 -10.93 0.12
N ALA A 55 2.64 -10.67 -1.03
CA ALA A 55 1.44 -9.86 -1.11
C ALA A 55 0.24 -10.54 -0.44
N HIS A 56 0.09 -11.86 -0.59
CA HIS A 56 -0.96 -12.61 0.10
C HIS A 56 -0.79 -12.56 1.62
N ASP A 57 0.41 -12.86 2.12
CA ASP A 57 0.71 -12.85 3.55
C ASP A 57 0.53 -11.45 4.15
N LEU A 58 1.04 -10.43 3.49
CA LEU A 58 0.90 -9.05 3.94
C LEU A 58 -0.56 -8.56 3.90
N THR A 59 -1.35 -9.01 2.92
CA THR A 59 -2.77 -8.68 2.87
C THR A 59 -3.51 -9.27 4.05
N GLN A 60 -3.23 -10.52 4.41
CA GLN A 60 -3.78 -11.14 5.62
C GLN A 60 -3.39 -10.34 6.87
N GLU A 61 -2.10 -10.00 7.02
CA GLU A 61 -1.61 -9.21 8.15
C GLU A 61 -2.30 -7.84 8.24
N VAL A 62 -2.54 -7.17 7.11
CA VAL A 62 -3.31 -5.92 7.07
C VAL A 62 -4.70 -6.11 7.66
N PHE A 63 -5.43 -7.16 7.29
CA PHE A 63 -6.78 -7.39 7.79
C PHE A 63 -6.81 -7.86 9.24
N ILE A 64 -5.80 -8.58 9.71
CA ILE A 64 -5.64 -8.91 11.13
C ILE A 64 -5.42 -7.61 11.94
N LYS A 65 -4.49 -6.77 11.53
CA LYS A 65 -4.24 -5.47 12.17
C LYS A 65 -5.44 -4.54 12.08
N LEU A 66 -6.19 -4.60 11.00
CA LEU A 66 -7.43 -3.86 10.83
C LEU A 66 -8.45 -4.28 11.90
N TRP A 67 -8.68 -5.58 12.07
CA TRP A 67 -9.59 -6.12 13.07
C TRP A 67 -9.23 -5.64 14.48
N ASP A 68 -7.97 -5.77 14.87
CA ASP A 68 -7.47 -5.38 16.19
C ASP A 68 -7.62 -3.88 16.46
N ASN A 69 -7.56 -3.05 15.42
CA ASN A 69 -7.57 -1.59 15.52
C ASN A 69 -8.89 -0.94 15.08
N LEU A 70 -9.90 -1.73 14.70
CA LEU A 70 -11.14 -1.21 14.13
C LEU A 70 -11.89 -0.26 15.10
N SER A 71 -11.78 -0.51 16.40
CA SER A 71 -12.33 0.36 17.44
C SER A 71 -11.68 1.76 17.49
N SER A 72 -10.51 1.93 16.89
CA SER A 72 -9.81 3.23 16.81
C SER A 72 -10.33 4.14 15.69
N PHE A 73 -11.13 3.61 14.78
CA PHE A 73 -11.74 4.40 13.71
C PHE A 73 -12.77 5.38 14.25
N ARG A 74 -12.48 6.68 14.13
CA ARG A 74 -13.32 7.76 14.70
C ARG A 74 -14.38 8.29 13.75
N GLY A 75 -14.39 7.87 12.48
CA GLY A 75 -15.32 8.41 11.47
C GLY A 75 -15.00 9.82 10.99
N GLU A 76 -13.78 10.31 11.19
CA GLU A 76 -13.29 11.62 10.74
C GLU A 76 -13.04 11.65 9.22
N SER A 77 -12.97 10.48 8.59
CA SER A 77 -12.85 10.27 7.15
C SER A 77 -13.72 9.08 6.72
N LYS A 78 -13.81 8.82 5.41
CA LYS A 78 -14.40 7.56 4.94
C LYS A 78 -13.56 6.38 5.43
N PHE A 79 -14.23 5.27 5.75
CA PHE A 79 -13.56 4.05 6.17
C PHE A 79 -12.52 3.57 5.15
N SER A 80 -12.86 3.64 3.85
CA SER A 80 -11.93 3.26 2.78
C SER A 80 -10.62 4.08 2.78
N THR A 81 -10.67 5.35 3.15
CA THR A 81 -9.49 6.22 3.28
C THR A 81 -8.65 5.85 4.48
N TRP A 82 -9.30 5.60 5.61
CA TRP A 82 -8.60 5.17 6.84
C TRP A 82 -7.98 3.78 6.66
N LEU A 83 -8.73 2.82 6.10
CA LEU A 83 -8.22 1.49 5.77
C LEU A 83 -6.99 1.56 4.86
N HIS A 84 -7.03 2.40 3.84
CA HIS A 84 -5.90 2.60 2.94
C HIS A 84 -4.63 3.07 3.70
N THR A 85 -4.79 4.02 4.62
CA THR A 85 -3.68 4.48 5.48
C THR A 85 -3.15 3.34 6.36
N VAL A 86 -4.03 2.54 6.95
CA VAL A 86 -3.64 1.37 7.75
C VAL A 86 -2.90 0.35 6.89
N ALA A 87 -3.43 0.02 5.72
CA ALA A 87 -2.82 -0.94 4.80
C ALA A 87 -1.42 -0.51 4.36
N THR A 88 -1.25 0.76 3.98
CA THR A 88 0.05 1.33 3.59
C THR A 88 1.06 1.20 4.73
N ARG A 89 0.69 1.62 5.94
CA ARG A 89 1.58 1.58 7.11
C ARG A 89 1.98 0.16 7.48
N VAL A 90 1.03 -0.76 7.51
CA VAL A 90 1.29 -2.17 7.80
C VAL A 90 2.23 -2.76 6.75
N ALA A 91 1.91 -2.60 5.46
CA ALA A 91 2.72 -3.14 4.38
C ALA A 91 4.16 -2.61 4.42
N ILE A 92 4.35 -1.29 4.49
CA ILE A 92 5.70 -0.69 4.54
C ILE A 92 6.45 -1.13 5.81
N SER A 93 5.77 -1.22 6.96
CA SER A 93 6.39 -1.66 8.22
C SER A 93 6.90 -3.09 8.12
N GLU A 94 6.08 -4.01 7.62
CA GLU A 94 6.45 -5.43 7.51
C GLU A 94 7.54 -5.65 6.45
N LEU A 95 7.43 -5.00 5.28
CA LEU A 95 8.46 -5.06 4.25
C LEU A 95 9.83 -4.52 4.77
N ARG A 96 9.82 -3.43 5.52
CA ARG A 96 11.04 -2.90 6.16
C ARG A 96 11.64 -3.86 7.19
N LYS A 97 10.80 -4.59 7.93
CA LYS A 97 11.28 -5.62 8.87
C LYS A 97 11.91 -6.79 8.11
N ALA A 98 11.24 -7.30 7.09
CA ALA A 98 11.76 -8.39 6.25
C ALA A 98 13.13 -8.04 5.68
N ASN A 99 13.31 -6.84 5.13
CA ASN A 99 14.57 -6.37 4.59
C ASN A 99 15.67 -6.20 5.64
N ARG A 100 15.31 -5.82 6.85
CA ARG A 100 16.28 -5.73 7.96
C ARG A 100 16.77 -7.12 8.35
N TRP A 101 15.86 -8.09 8.44
CA TRP A 101 16.21 -9.49 8.72
C TRP A 101 17.09 -10.06 7.63
N GLN A 102 16.75 -9.86 6.37
CA GLN A 102 17.52 -10.33 5.22
C GLN A 102 18.94 -9.73 5.22
N ARG A 103 19.09 -8.43 5.48
CA ARG A 103 20.41 -7.79 5.63
C ARG A 103 21.21 -8.32 6.81
N MET A 104 20.59 -8.62 7.94
CA MET A 104 21.27 -9.22 9.09
C MET A 104 21.75 -10.64 8.83
N GLN A 105 21.02 -11.42 8.03
CA GLN A 105 21.43 -12.76 7.60
C GLN A 105 22.52 -12.71 6.54
N LEU A 106 22.57 -11.66 5.71
CA LEU A 106 23.55 -11.48 4.63
C LEU A 106 24.89 -10.85 5.09
N THR A 107 25.08 -10.52 6.37
CA THR A 107 26.41 -10.16 6.90
C THR A 107 27.39 -11.36 6.98
N GLY A 108 26.96 -12.54 6.52
CA GLY A 108 27.79 -13.68 6.14
C GLY A 108 27.64 -13.93 4.65
N GLU A 109 28.41 -13.24 3.83
CA GLU A 109 28.58 -13.41 2.39
C GLU A 109 27.33 -13.36 1.49
N ALA A 110 27.44 -12.49 0.53
CA ALA A 110 26.92 -12.55 -0.82
C ALA A 110 25.60 -11.87 -1.17
N GLY A 111 25.74 -11.03 -2.15
CA GLY A 111 24.97 -11.09 -3.38
C GLY A 111 23.58 -10.48 -3.31
N TYR A 112 23.48 -9.36 -3.93
CA TYR A 112 22.23 -8.92 -4.55
C TYR A 112 21.61 -10.10 -5.31
N ALA A 113 20.59 -10.70 -4.75
CA ALA A 113 19.72 -11.60 -5.51
C ALA A 113 18.74 -10.73 -6.32
N ASP A 114 19.23 -10.30 -7.45
CA ASP A 114 18.47 -9.62 -8.49
C ASP A 114 17.99 -10.71 -9.46
N THR A 115 17.11 -11.58 -8.99
CA THR A 115 16.45 -12.55 -9.88
C THR A 115 15.20 -13.08 -9.21
N LEU A 116 14.14 -12.28 -9.27
CA LEU A 116 12.81 -12.82 -9.07
C LEU A 116 12.37 -13.42 -10.41
N GLU A 117 12.31 -14.76 -10.47
CA GLU A 117 11.67 -15.46 -11.57
C GLU A 117 10.23 -14.97 -11.71
N TYR A 118 9.92 -14.53 -12.92
CA TYR A 118 8.63 -14.03 -13.32
C TYR A 118 7.62 -15.17 -13.34
N GLN A 119 6.74 -15.25 -12.37
CA GLN A 119 5.48 -15.96 -12.54
C GLN A 119 4.47 -14.97 -13.13
N GLU A 120 4.11 -15.18 -14.38
CA GLU A 120 3.05 -14.46 -15.07
C GLU A 120 1.71 -14.70 -14.35
N SER A 121 1.25 -13.74 -13.58
CA SER A 121 -0.16 -13.70 -13.21
C SER A 121 -0.92 -13.01 -14.34
N ALA A 122 -1.78 -13.75 -15.00
CA ALA A 122 -2.46 -13.42 -16.26
C ALA A 122 -3.42 -12.22 -16.26
N ASP A 123 -3.42 -11.38 -15.22
CA ASP A 123 -4.39 -10.27 -15.04
C ASP A 123 -3.73 -8.91 -14.72
N LEU A 124 -2.41 -8.80 -14.89
CA LEU A 124 -1.68 -7.57 -14.55
C LEU A 124 -1.55 -6.68 -15.78
N SER A 125 -1.79 -5.38 -15.60
CA SER A 125 -1.48 -4.42 -16.65
C SER A 125 0.02 -4.42 -16.93
N GLU A 126 0.41 -4.12 -18.16
CA GLU A 126 1.81 -3.95 -18.57
C GLU A 126 2.57 -3.00 -17.63
N LEU A 127 1.92 -1.89 -17.23
CA LEU A 127 2.46 -0.96 -16.26
C LEU A 127 2.72 -1.61 -14.89
N ASP A 128 1.84 -2.48 -14.39
CA ASP A 128 2.04 -3.17 -13.12
C ASP A 128 3.26 -4.10 -13.18
N GLN A 129 3.52 -4.74 -14.32
CA GLN A 129 4.71 -5.56 -14.53
C GLN A 129 5.99 -4.71 -14.52
N LEU A 130 5.98 -3.55 -15.16
CA LEU A 130 7.11 -2.63 -15.15
C LEU A 130 7.37 -2.06 -13.73
N ILE A 131 6.32 -1.74 -12.99
CA ILE A 131 6.45 -1.28 -11.60
C ILE A 131 7.14 -2.33 -10.73
N ARG A 132 6.85 -3.61 -10.91
CA ARG A 132 7.51 -4.71 -10.18
C ARG A 132 9.02 -4.77 -10.43
N ARG A 133 9.47 -4.42 -11.64
CA ARG A 133 10.90 -4.39 -12.01
C ARG A 133 11.68 -3.25 -11.36
N LEU A 134 11.00 -2.23 -10.81
CA LEU A 134 11.67 -1.13 -10.12
C LEU A 134 12.40 -1.62 -8.86
N PRO A 135 13.59 -1.08 -8.56
CA PRO A 135 14.25 -1.30 -7.29
C PRO A 135 13.31 -0.95 -6.14
N GLU A 136 13.33 -1.72 -5.09
CA GLU A 136 12.33 -1.70 -4.01
C GLU A 136 12.02 -0.30 -3.46
N GLN A 137 13.00 0.46 -3.02
CA GLN A 137 12.74 1.81 -2.50
C GLN A 137 12.21 2.78 -3.56
N THR A 138 12.64 2.59 -4.79
CA THR A 138 12.16 3.35 -5.96
C THR A 138 10.70 3.00 -6.24
N ARG A 139 10.36 1.73 -6.19
CA ARG A 139 8.99 1.20 -6.34
C ARG A 139 8.07 1.74 -5.24
N TRP A 140 8.47 1.67 -3.97
CA TRP A 140 7.65 2.19 -2.88
C TRP A 140 7.37 3.68 -3.03
N ALA A 141 8.39 4.49 -3.28
CA ALA A 141 8.21 5.93 -3.47
C ALA A 141 7.28 6.24 -4.65
N PHE A 142 7.43 5.51 -5.75
CA PHE A 142 6.59 5.67 -6.94
C PHE A 142 5.13 5.25 -6.66
N VAL A 143 4.91 4.09 -6.09
CA VAL A 143 3.56 3.59 -5.75
C VAL A 143 2.86 4.55 -4.82
N LEU A 144 3.51 4.94 -3.72
CA LEU A 144 2.90 5.83 -2.72
C LEU A 144 2.61 7.23 -3.27
N HIS A 145 3.51 7.80 -4.07
CA HIS A 145 3.33 9.15 -4.60
C HIS A 145 2.47 9.19 -5.87
N CYS A 146 2.81 8.38 -6.88
CA CYS A 146 2.20 8.48 -8.20
C CYS A 146 0.89 7.70 -8.33
N ILE A 147 0.72 6.59 -7.60
CA ILE A 147 -0.48 5.75 -7.67
C ILE A 147 -1.44 6.10 -6.55
N GLU A 148 -0.94 6.19 -5.31
CA GLU A 148 -1.78 6.42 -4.13
C GLU A 148 -1.96 7.91 -3.79
N GLY A 149 -1.24 8.80 -4.48
CA GLY A 149 -1.41 10.25 -4.38
C GLY A 149 -0.90 10.88 -3.09
N LEU A 150 -0.03 10.20 -2.33
CA LEU A 150 0.58 10.77 -1.12
C LEU A 150 1.54 11.92 -1.49
N ARG A 151 1.61 12.93 -0.64
CA ARG A 151 2.61 13.99 -0.79
C ARG A 151 4.01 13.46 -0.43
N HIS A 152 5.06 14.06 -0.95
CA HIS A 152 6.44 13.63 -0.66
C HIS A 152 6.78 13.64 0.82
N GLU A 153 6.18 14.56 1.59
CA GLU A 153 6.33 14.62 3.05
C GLU A 153 5.77 13.37 3.72
N ASP A 154 4.59 12.92 3.27
CA ASP A 154 3.91 11.73 3.78
C ASP A 154 4.67 10.45 3.37
N VAL A 155 5.10 10.37 2.10
CA VAL A 155 5.95 9.27 1.60
C VAL A 155 7.26 9.18 2.40
N ALA A 156 7.91 10.31 2.64
CA ALA A 156 9.15 10.36 3.40
C ALA A 156 8.95 9.87 4.85
N ALA A 157 7.85 10.28 5.50
CA ALA A 157 7.50 9.82 6.84
C ALA A 157 7.24 8.31 6.90
N GLU A 158 6.43 7.77 5.98
CA GLU A 158 6.10 6.33 5.93
C GLU A 158 7.34 5.48 5.60
N MET A 159 8.19 5.93 4.69
CA MET A 159 9.42 5.22 4.31
C MET A 159 10.59 5.45 5.28
N GLY A 160 10.51 6.46 6.17
CA GLY A 160 11.60 6.83 7.07
C GLY A 160 12.84 7.38 6.33
N ILE A 161 12.63 8.20 5.30
CA ILE A 161 13.66 8.83 4.47
C ILE A 161 13.47 10.36 4.45
N ALA A 162 14.44 11.08 3.91
CA ALA A 162 14.29 12.53 3.71
C ALA A 162 13.32 12.83 2.54
N VAL A 163 12.63 13.98 2.59
CA VAL A 163 11.72 14.42 1.51
C VAL A 163 12.46 14.54 0.17
N GLY A 164 13.71 15.04 0.18
CA GLY A 164 14.54 15.08 -1.01
C GLY A 164 14.83 13.70 -1.60
N THR A 165 15.02 12.70 -0.75
CA THR A 165 15.20 11.30 -1.17
C THR A 165 13.91 10.75 -1.82
N SER A 166 12.74 11.05 -1.25
CA SER A 166 11.46 10.66 -1.85
C SER A 166 11.31 11.24 -3.27
N LYS A 167 11.62 12.54 -3.44
CA LYS A 167 11.59 13.18 -4.77
C LYS A 167 12.56 12.52 -5.75
N ALA A 168 13.79 12.25 -5.32
CA ALA A 168 14.80 11.60 -6.15
C ALA A 168 14.39 10.18 -6.56
N GLN A 169 13.80 9.39 -5.66
CA GLN A 169 13.32 8.04 -5.95
C GLN A 169 12.16 8.06 -6.96
N VAL A 170 11.20 8.98 -6.81
CA VAL A 170 10.10 9.11 -7.77
C VAL A 170 10.60 9.54 -9.15
N HIS A 171 11.55 10.48 -9.20
CA HIS A 171 12.17 10.88 -10.47
C HIS A 171 12.88 9.69 -11.13
N ARG A 172 13.70 8.95 -10.37
CA ARG A 172 14.39 7.76 -10.88
C ARG A 172 13.40 6.71 -11.39
N ALA A 173 12.29 6.47 -10.68
CA ALA A 173 11.26 5.54 -11.13
C ALA A 173 10.70 5.93 -12.50
N ARG A 174 10.35 7.22 -12.66
CA ARG A 174 9.81 7.72 -13.94
C ARG A 174 10.78 7.54 -15.08
N THR A 175 12.05 7.91 -14.89
CA THR A 175 13.09 7.73 -15.91
C THR A 175 13.19 6.26 -16.33
N MET A 176 13.27 5.33 -15.38
CA MET A 176 13.38 3.89 -15.68
C MET A 176 12.15 3.38 -16.42
N LEU A 177 10.94 3.79 -16.01
CA LEU A 177 9.70 3.37 -16.66
C LEU A 177 9.59 3.96 -18.07
N GLU A 178 9.97 5.21 -18.30
CA GLU A 178 10.00 5.85 -19.61
C GLU A 178 10.98 5.15 -20.56
N GLU A 179 12.16 4.78 -20.08
CA GLU A 179 13.16 4.02 -20.85
C GLU A 179 12.58 2.66 -21.27
N TRP A 180 12.01 1.88 -20.36
CA TRP A 180 11.47 0.55 -20.65
C TRP A 180 10.27 0.59 -21.60
N LEU A 181 9.36 1.57 -21.44
CA LEU A 181 8.24 1.75 -22.36
C LEU A 181 8.67 2.18 -23.75
N SER A 182 9.79 2.91 -23.88
CA SER A 182 10.32 3.32 -25.18
C SER A 182 10.97 2.17 -25.93
N ASP A 183 11.65 1.27 -25.21
CA ASP A 183 12.32 0.10 -25.78
C ASP A 183 11.30 -0.92 -26.30
N ASP A 184 10.20 -1.12 -25.57
CA ASP A 184 9.14 -2.09 -25.93
C ASP A 184 8.34 -1.66 -27.18
N HIS A 185 8.34 -0.37 -27.53
CA HIS A 185 7.69 0.16 -28.76
C HIS A 185 8.63 0.18 -29.98
N SER A 186 9.88 -0.31 -29.82
CA SER A 186 10.89 -0.27 -30.89
C SER A 186 11.13 -1.63 -31.58
N GLU A 187 10.42 -2.69 -31.13
CA GLU A 187 10.38 -4.00 -31.78
C GLU A 187 9.04 -4.20 -32.54
#